data_5afd3492f5a84cda16f286f71030be26
#
_entry.id   5afd3492f5a84cda16f286f71030be26
#
_cell.length_a   1.000
_cell.length_b   1.000
_cell.length_c   1.000
_cell.angle_alpha   90.00
_cell.angle_beta   90.00
_cell.angle_gamma   90.00
#
_symmetry.space_group_name_H-M   'P 1'
#
loop_
_entity.id
_entity.type
_entity.pdbx_description
1 polymer ?
#
loop_
_entity_poly.entity_id
_entity_poly.type
_entity_poly.pdbx_seq_one_letter_code
_entity_poly.pdbx_strand_id
1 'polypeptide(L)'
;ESERDTLIWPNKQWPQGRPSHALDWKANVEVAVFAAMPQREIAEGCSMCHTNQNKCDSCHTRHEFSAAESRKPEACATCHSGVDHNNWEAYSMSKHGKIVSMMGDKWNWNAPLKDAYSKGGQTAPTCAGCHFEYEGKYSHNVVRKIRWANYPAVPGIAENINSEWSEARLESWVKTCTSCHSERFARSYLEFMDKGTLHGIAKYK
;
A
#
# COMPACT_ATOMS: atom_id res chain seq x y z
N GLU A 1 -17.69 5.49 -21.61
CA GLU A 1 -17.94 4.85 -20.31
C GLU A 1 -16.98 3.68 -20.19
N SER A 2 -16.20 3.50 -19.44
CA SER A 2 -15.13 4.35 -19.40
C SER A 2 -13.97 3.60 -18.85
N GLU A 3 -12.96 3.50 -19.70
CA GLU A 3 -11.61 3.10 -19.26
C GLU A 3 -11.17 3.90 -18.03
N ARG A 4 -11.67 5.13 -17.85
CA ARG A 4 -11.49 5.95 -16.65
C ARG A 4 -12.05 5.28 -15.38
N ASP A 5 -13.23 4.68 -15.44
CA ASP A 5 -13.81 3.97 -14.31
C ASP A 5 -13.03 2.69 -13.98
N THR A 6 -12.36 2.13 -14.99
CA THR A 6 -11.52 0.95 -14.82
C THR A 6 -10.16 1.29 -14.24
N LEU A 7 -9.59 2.45 -14.58
CA LEU A 7 -8.32 2.92 -14.03
C LEU A 7 -8.43 3.38 -12.58
N ILE A 8 -9.50 4.10 -12.26
CA ILE A 8 -9.74 4.64 -10.92
C ILE A 8 -10.39 3.60 -10.00
N TRP A 9 -11.23 2.72 -10.57
CA TRP A 9 -12.00 1.72 -9.84
C TRP A 9 -11.99 0.36 -10.57
N PRO A 10 -10.86 -0.36 -10.55
CA PRO A 10 -10.69 -1.56 -11.36
C PRO A 10 -11.70 -2.67 -11.08
N ASN A 11 -12.39 -2.64 -9.96
CA ASN A 11 -13.30 -3.71 -9.54
C ASN A 11 -14.77 -3.43 -9.78
N LYS A 12 -15.15 -2.30 -10.38
CA LYS A 12 -16.57 -1.89 -10.59
C LYS A 12 -17.45 -2.10 -9.35
N GLN A 13 -16.88 -2.06 -8.16
CA GLN A 13 -17.56 -2.37 -6.90
C GLN A 13 -18.33 -1.18 -6.33
N TRP A 14 -18.99 -0.44 -7.19
CA TRP A 14 -20.05 0.42 -6.78
C TRP A 14 -21.36 -0.31 -7.09
N PRO A 15 -21.95 -1.04 -6.11
CA PRO A 15 -23.11 -1.93 -6.36
C PRO A 15 -24.34 -1.20 -6.87
N GLN A 16 -24.37 0.11 -6.86
CA GLN A 16 -25.49 0.96 -7.19
C GLN A 16 -25.18 2.01 -8.27
N GLY A 17 -24.18 1.73 -9.10
CA GLY A 17 -23.70 2.73 -10.00
C GLY A 17 -22.78 3.75 -9.30
N ARG A 18 -22.25 4.66 -10.07
CA ARG A 18 -21.33 5.70 -9.58
C ARG A 18 -22.08 6.62 -8.62
N PRO A 19 -21.75 6.68 -7.33
CA PRO A 19 -22.45 7.58 -6.43
C PRO A 19 -22.24 9.00 -6.90
N SER A 20 -23.31 9.78 -6.97
CA SER A 20 -23.24 11.19 -7.43
C SER A 20 -22.24 12.01 -6.59
N HIS A 21 -22.06 11.66 -5.32
CA HIS A 21 -21.09 12.28 -4.43
C HIS A 21 -19.62 11.88 -4.72
N ALA A 22 -19.37 10.78 -5.42
CA ALA A 22 -17.99 10.45 -5.85
C ALA A 22 -17.47 11.45 -6.87
N LEU A 23 -18.36 12.16 -7.53
CA LEU A 23 -18.07 13.27 -8.44
C LEU A 23 -18.26 14.63 -7.78
N ASP A 24 -18.70 14.68 -6.53
CA ASP A 24 -18.74 15.92 -5.80
C ASP A 24 -17.29 16.34 -5.49
N TRP A 25 -16.80 17.30 -6.28
CA TRP A 25 -15.46 17.83 -6.12
C TRP A 25 -15.23 18.46 -4.74
N LYS A 26 -16.28 18.87 -4.03
CA LYS A 26 -16.19 19.37 -2.65
C LYS A 26 -15.92 18.26 -1.65
N ALA A 27 -16.46 17.07 -1.92
CA ALA A 27 -16.25 15.90 -1.07
C ALA A 27 -15.02 15.07 -1.51
N ASN A 28 -14.62 15.16 -2.79
CA ASN A 28 -13.58 14.30 -3.34
C ASN A 28 -12.90 14.93 -4.58
N VAL A 29 -12.18 16.04 -4.33
CA VAL A 29 -11.55 16.86 -5.38
C VAL A 29 -10.61 16.02 -6.25
N GLU A 30 -9.84 15.14 -5.67
CA GLU A 30 -8.85 14.34 -6.39
C GLU A 30 -9.51 13.40 -7.40
N VAL A 31 -10.53 12.66 -6.97
CA VAL A 31 -11.30 11.79 -7.87
C VAL A 31 -12.02 12.60 -8.95
N ALA A 32 -12.55 13.77 -8.63
CA ALA A 32 -13.18 14.64 -9.60
C ALA A 32 -12.18 15.17 -10.65
N VAL A 33 -10.97 15.54 -10.22
CA VAL A 33 -9.89 15.96 -11.13
C VAL A 33 -9.51 14.80 -12.06
N PHE A 34 -9.24 13.62 -11.52
CA PHE A 34 -8.95 12.44 -12.36
C PHE A 34 -10.07 12.11 -13.34
N ALA A 35 -11.32 12.20 -12.89
CA ALA A 35 -12.48 11.94 -13.76
C ALA A 35 -12.66 12.97 -14.88
N ALA A 36 -12.17 14.19 -14.67
CA ALA A 36 -12.23 15.30 -15.63
C ALA A 36 -11.03 15.35 -16.58
N MET A 37 -9.90 14.70 -16.23
CA MET A 37 -8.71 14.71 -17.08
C MET A 37 -8.96 13.98 -18.40
N PRO A 38 -8.45 14.50 -19.54
CA PRO A 38 -8.43 13.77 -20.79
C PRO A 38 -7.70 12.44 -20.64
N GLN A 39 -8.23 11.39 -21.23
CA GLN A 39 -7.65 10.05 -21.17
C GLN A 39 -6.18 10.02 -21.61
N ARG A 40 -5.82 10.83 -22.60
CA ARG A 40 -4.43 10.96 -23.05
C ARG A 40 -3.51 11.47 -21.96
N GLU A 41 -3.93 12.47 -21.19
CA GLU A 41 -3.13 13.02 -20.09
C GLU A 41 -2.96 12.01 -18.95
N ILE A 42 -4.03 11.25 -18.65
CA ILE A 42 -3.95 10.12 -17.69
C ILE A 42 -2.96 9.06 -18.19
N ALA A 43 -3.06 8.71 -19.49
CA ALA A 43 -2.17 7.70 -20.07
C ALA A 43 -0.71 8.16 -20.10
N GLU A 44 -0.45 9.43 -20.41
CA GLU A 44 0.92 9.96 -20.50
C GLU A 44 1.53 10.30 -19.13
N GLY A 45 0.73 10.81 -18.19
CA GLY A 45 1.20 11.28 -16.89
C GLY A 45 1.04 10.29 -15.74
N CYS A 46 -0.03 9.53 -15.72
CA CYS A 46 -0.42 8.73 -14.55
C CYS A 46 -0.26 7.22 -14.77
N SER A 47 -0.25 6.75 -16.01
CA SER A 47 -0.22 5.32 -16.31
C SER A 47 1.09 4.63 -15.92
N MET A 48 2.17 5.38 -15.75
CA MET A 48 3.44 4.82 -15.29
C MET A 48 3.29 4.12 -13.94
N CYS A 49 2.48 4.67 -13.04
CA CYS A 49 2.19 4.11 -11.73
C CYS A 49 0.85 3.34 -11.70
N HIS A 50 -0.19 3.88 -12.31
CA HIS A 50 -1.57 3.37 -12.17
C HIS A 50 -1.94 2.19 -13.09
N THR A 51 -1.12 1.85 -14.06
CA THR A 51 -1.32 0.66 -14.91
C THR A 51 -0.32 -0.47 -14.64
N ASN A 52 0.53 -0.33 -13.65
CA ASN A 52 1.58 -1.29 -13.35
C ASN A 52 1.05 -2.65 -12.88
N GLN A 53 -0.16 -2.72 -12.33
CA GLN A 53 -0.77 -3.96 -11.85
C GLN A 53 -0.88 -5.05 -12.93
N ASN A 54 -0.78 -4.68 -14.20
CA ASN A 54 -0.80 -5.58 -15.34
C ASN A 54 0.60 -5.78 -15.96
N LYS A 55 1.65 -5.21 -15.36
CA LYS A 55 3.01 -5.24 -15.89
C LYS A 55 3.98 -5.79 -14.86
N CYS A 56 4.42 -7.01 -15.06
CA CYS A 56 5.39 -7.67 -14.18
C CYS A 56 6.70 -6.89 -14.08
N ASP A 57 7.13 -6.27 -15.17
CA ASP A 57 8.36 -5.49 -15.28
C ASP A 57 8.34 -4.14 -14.56
N SER A 58 7.22 -3.76 -13.98
CA SER A 58 7.19 -2.60 -13.06
C SER A 58 7.91 -2.85 -11.73
N CYS A 59 8.01 -4.12 -11.33
CA CYS A 59 8.69 -4.53 -10.10
C CYS A 59 9.84 -5.51 -10.35
N HIS A 60 9.78 -6.27 -11.45
CA HIS A 60 10.81 -7.22 -11.85
C HIS A 60 11.63 -6.67 -13.01
N THR A 61 12.94 -6.91 -13.02
CA THR A 61 13.79 -6.57 -14.16
C THR A 61 13.25 -7.23 -15.42
N ARG A 62 13.05 -6.45 -16.47
CA ARG A 62 12.34 -6.87 -17.68
C ARG A 62 12.85 -8.16 -18.32
N HIS A 63 14.15 -8.39 -18.33
CA HIS A 63 14.74 -9.56 -18.97
C HIS A 63 15.07 -10.71 -18.01
N GLU A 64 15.32 -10.41 -16.74
CA GLU A 64 15.72 -11.39 -15.73
C GLU A 64 14.59 -11.82 -14.82
N PHE A 65 13.56 -10.98 -14.67
CA PHE A 65 12.48 -11.18 -13.70
C PHE A 65 12.99 -11.52 -12.30
N SER A 66 14.01 -10.81 -11.86
CA SER A 66 14.66 -11.05 -10.58
C SER A 66 13.70 -10.85 -9.39
N ALA A 67 13.41 -11.94 -8.70
CA ALA A 67 12.66 -11.87 -7.46
C ALA A 67 13.47 -11.19 -6.33
N ALA A 68 14.78 -11.28 -6.38
CA ALA A 68 15.67 -10.63 -5.43
C ALA A 68 15.55 -9.11 -5.52
N GLU A 69 15.51 -8.58 -6.73
CA GLU A 69 15.36 -7.15 -6.97
C GLU A 69 13.99 -6.63 -6.50
N SER A 70 12.91 -7.30 -6.89
CA SER A 70 11.55 -6.90 -6.54
C SER A 70 11.22 -7.00 -5.04
N ARG A 71 12.03 -7.70 -4.26
CA ARG A 71 11.90 -7.77 -2.80
C ARG A 71 12.55 -6.60 -2.08
N LYS A 72 13.46 -5.89 -2.73
CA LYS A 72 14.09 -4.69 -2.17
C LYS A 72 13.08 -3.55 -2.13
N PRO A 73 13.11 -2.71 -1.10
CA PRO A 73 12.19 -1.58 -0.98
C PRO A 73 12.24 -0.60 -2.15
N GLU A 74 13.39 -0.50 -2.82
CA GLU A 74 13.62 0.39 -3.95
C GLU A 74 12.70 0.08 -5.13
N ALA A 75 12.29 -1.19 -5.31
CA ALA A 75 11.34 -1.57 -6.35
C ALA A 75 9.96 -0.90 -6.16
N CYS A 76 9.58 -0.61 -4.92
CA CYS A 76 8.34 0.08 -4.59
C CYS A 76 8.49 1.60 -4.66
N ALA A 77 9.70 2.11 -4.38
CA ALA A 77 10.00 3.54 -4.35
C ALA A 77 9.74 4.24 -5.70
N THR A 78 9.81 3.51 -6.81
CA THR A 78 9.54 4.05 -8.15
C THR A 78 8.17 4.72 -8.24
N CYS A 79 7.17 4.19 -7.52
CA CYS A 79 5.80 4.71 -7.49
C CYS A 79 5.41 5.28 -6.13
N HIS A 80 6.02 4.80 -5.05
CA HIS A 80 5.67 5.17 -3.68
C HIS A 80 6.66 6.16 -3.06
N SER A 81 7.03 7.18 -3.81
CA SER A 81 7.88 8.29 -3.38
C SER A 81 7.32 9.64 -3.85
N GLY A 82 7.72 10.71 -3.20
CA GLY A 82 7.31 12.06 -3.55
C GLY A 82 6.30 12.67 -2.60
N VAL A 83 5.80 13.85 -2.96
CA VAL A 83 5.00 14.71 -2.07
C VAL A 83 3.66 14.08 -1.67
N ASP A 84 3.03 13.38 -2.59
CA ASP A 84 1.71 12.77 -2.45
C ASP A 84 1.75 11.29 -2.03
N HIS A 85 2.87 10.61 -2.29
CA HIS A 85 3.07 9.19 -2.00
C HIS A 85 4.40 8.93 -1.26
N ASN A 86 4.66 9.68 -0.21
CA ASN A 86 5.92 9.70 0.55
C ASN A 86 6.20 8.42 1.39
N ASN A 87 5.70 7.28 0.96
CA ASN A 87 5.88 6.01 1.67
C ASN A 87 7.35 5.59 1.73
N TRP A 88 8.10 5.81 0.64
CA TRP A 88 9.55 5.54 0.59
C TRP A 88 10.30 6.41 1.59
N GLU A 89 10.04 7.70 1.62
CA GLU A 89 10.69 8.64 2.54
C GLU A 89 10.41 8.27 4.00
N ALA A 90 9.15 7.99 4.31
CA ALA A 90 8.75 7.55 5.65
C ALA A 90 9.41 6.23 6.03
N TYR A 91 9.42 5.25 5.12
CA TYR A 91 10.06 3.96 5.35
C TYR A 91 11.57 4.10 5.53
N SER A 92 12.26 4.79 4.62
CA SER A 92 13.72 4.94 4.64
C SER A 92 14.22 5.69 5.89
N MET A 93 13.40 6.57 6.46
CA MET A 93 13.67 7.27 7.72
C MET A 93 13.34 6.41 8.96
N SER A 94 12.52 5.39 8.83
CA SER A 94 12.16 4.50 9.92
C SER A 94 13.34 3.65 10.40
N LYS A 95 13.23 3.05 11.61
CA LYS A 95 14.21 2.08 12.08
C LYS A 95 14.35 0.87 11.15
N HIS A 96 13.24 0.41 10.58
CA HIS A 96 13.26 -0.70 9.62
C HIS A 96 14.06 -0.33 8.37
N GLY A 97 13.79 0.82 7.77
CA GLY A 97 14.55 1.29 6.60
C GLY A 97 16.03 1.52 6.88
N LYS A 98 16.37 2.04 8.06
CA LYS A 98 17.77 2.19 8.46
C LYS A 98 18.50 0.85 8.59
N ILE A 99 17.84 -0.16 9.17
CA ILE A 99 18.42 -1.51 9.24
C ILE A 99 18.63 -2.09 7.84
N VAL A 100 17.65 -1.94 6.95
CA VAL A 100 17.79 -2.39 5.55
C VAL A 100 18.98 -1.70 4.87
N SER A 101 19.08 -0.39 5.00
CA SER A 101 20.18 0.38 4.42
C SER A 101 21.57 -0.05 4.94
N MET A 102 21.66 -0.43 6.23
CA MET A 102 22.95 -0.82 6.84
C MET A 102 23.31 -2.28 6.65
N MET A 103 22.32 -3.15 6.55
CA MET A 103 22.52 -4.60 6.62
C MET A 103 22.06 -5.33 5.36
N GLY A 104 21.33 -4.67 4.48
CA GLY A 104 20.68 -5.29 3.31
C GLY A 104 21.66 -6.02 2.39
N ASP A 105 22.87 -5.52 2.24
CA ASP A 105 23.90 -6.16 1.41
C ASP A 105 24.37 -7.52 1.94
N LYS A 106 24.10 -7.80 3.21
CA LYS A 106 24.45 -9.08 3.87
C LYS A 106 23.33 -10.11 3.77
N TRP A 107 22.17 -9.72 3.25
CA TRP A 107 20.99 -10.60 3.20
C TRP A 107 20.93 -11.40 1.90
N ASN A 108 20.41 -12.62 2.01
CA ASN A 108 20.11 -13.43 0.83
C ASN A 108 18.74 -13.04 0.26
N TRP A 109 18.73 -12.11 -0.66
CA TRP A 109 17.51 -11.66 -1.34
C TRP A 109 16.86 -12.72 -2.24
N ASN A 110 17.56 -13.81 -2.57
CA ASN A 110 17.02 -14.92 -3.33
C ASN A 110 16.19 -15.87 -2.44
N ALA A 111 16.31 -15.81 -1.12
CA ALA A 111 15.46 -16.60 -0.23
C ALA A 111 13.98 -16.28 -0.48
N PRO A 112 13.08 -17.29 -0.52
CA PRO A 112 11.65 -17.04 -0.62
C PRO A 112 11.18 -16.05 0.44
N LEU A 113 10.20 -15.19 0.12
CA LEU A 113 9.75 -14.14 1.04
C LEU A 113 9.28 -14.68 2.39
N LYS A 114 8.63 -15.86 2.39
CA LYS A 114 8.24 -16.58 3.61
C LYS A 114 9.42 -17.02 4.50
N ASP A 115 10.59 -17.18 3.90
CA ASP A 115 11.83 -17.60 4.57
C ASP A 115 12.82 -16.43 4.75
N ALA A 116 12.40 -15.21 4.47
CA ALA A 116 13.27 -14.03 4.45
C ALA A 116 14.04 -13.85 5.78
N TYR A 117 13.38 -14.04 6.90
CA TYR A 117 14.01 -13.92 8.23
C TYR A 117 14.82 -15.16 8.62
N SER A 118 14.32 -16.36 8.34
CA SER A 118 14.94 -17.61 8.79
C SER A 118 16.10 -18.08 7.91
N LYS A 119 16.01 -17.89 6.59
CA LYS A 119 17.01 -18.32 5.61
C LYS A 119 17.63 -17.17 4.82
N GLY A 120 16.93 -16.04 4.74
CA GLY A 120 17.41 -14.83 4.08
C GLY A 120 18.32 -13.97 4.96
N GLY A 121 18.31 -14.20 6.27
CA GLY A 121 19.07 -13.39 7.22
C GLY A 121 18.56 -11.97 7.40
N GLN A 122 17.33 -11.68 6.95
CA GLN A 122 16.73 -10.37 7.12
C GLN A 122 16.42 -10.12 8.59
N THR A 123 16.79 -8.95 9.07
CA THR A 123 16.59 -8.52 10.48
C THR A 123 15.59 -7.36 10.58
N ALA A 124 15.02 -6.94 9.46
CA ALA A 124 13.95 -5.96 9.40
C ALA A 124 13.01 -6.27 8.21
N PRO A 125 11.72 -5.94 8.31
CA PRO A 125 10.79 -6.10 7.22
C PRO A 125 11.03 -5.08 6.10
N THR A 126 10.74 -5.51 4.88
CA THR A 126 10.65 -4.64 3.69
C THR A 126 9.18 -4.40 3.35
N CYS A 127 8.92 -3.51 2.37
CA CYS A 127 7.58 -3.30 1.84
C CYS A 127 6.94 -4.64 1.44
N ALA A 128 7.66 -5.46 0.68
CA ALA A 128 7.21 -6.79 0.25
C ALA A 128 6.94 -7.73 1.43
N GLY A 129 7.79 -7.71 2.47
CA GLY A 129 7.64 -8.55 3.66
C GLY A 129 6.31 -8.31 4.39
N CYS A 130 5.85 -7.05 4.42
CA CYS A 130 4.59 -6.68 5.04
C CYS A 130 3.38 -6.78 4.09
N HIS A 131 3.50 -6.27 2.86
CA HIS A 131 2.35 -6.09 1.97
C HIS A 131 1.99 -7.32 1.13
N PHE A 132 2.93 -8.22 0.83
CA PHE A 132 2.63 -9.46 0.12
C PHE A 132 2.08 -10.56 1.03
N GLU A 133 2.28 -10.44 2.33
CA GLU A 133 1.82 -11.41 3.32
C GLU A 133 0.39 -11.11 3.77
N TYR A 134 -0.43 -12.13 3.89
CA TYR A 134 -1.75 -12.09 4.52
C TYR A 134 -2.07 -13.48 5.07
N GLU A 135 -2.29 -13.58 6.37
CA GLU A 135 -2.59 -14.84 7.08
C GLU A 135 -1.59 -15.98 6.80
N GLY A 136 -0.32 -15.64 6.70
CA GLY A 136 0.75 -16.60 6.40
C GLY A 136 0.89 -16.99 4.93
N LYS A 137 0.07 -16.41 4.05
CA LYS A 137 0.12 -16.63 2.61
C LYS A 137 0.71 -15.42 1.89
N TYR A 138 1.54 -15.66 0.90
CA TYR A 138 2.16 -14.62 0.09
C TYR A 138 1.55 -14.58 -1.31
N SER A 139 1.27 -13.40 -1.82
CA SER A 139 0.76 -13.18 -3.17
C SER A 139 1.04 -11.77 -3.66
N HIS A 140 0.87 -11.54 -4.96
CA HIS A 140 1.00 -10.22 -5.58
C HIS A 140 -0.17 -9.27 -5.29
N ASN A 141 -1.18 -9.68 -4.55
CA ASN A 141 -2.24 -8.80 -4.09
C ASN A 141 -1.78 -8.02 -2.86
N VAL A 142 -1.07 -6.91 -3.08
CA VAL A 142 -0.49 -6.04 -2.04
C VAL A 142 -1.52 -5.24 -1.25
N VAL A 143 -2.78 -5.24 -1.69
CA VAL A 143 -3.85 -4.43 -1.07
C VAL A 143 -4.67 -5.20 -0.02
N ARG A 144 -4.38 -6.48 0.19
CA ARG A 144 -5.17 -7.34 1.09
C ARG A 144 -5.25 -6.86 2.53
N LYS A 145 -4.22 -6.17 3.01
CA LYS A 145 -4.17 -5.62 4.38
C LYS A 145 -4.55 -4.15 4.48
N ILE A 146 -4.89 -3.49 3.38
CA ILE A 146 -5.27 -2.08 3.44
C ILE A 146 -6.54 -1.95 4.27
N ARG A 147 -6.45 -1.20 5.37
CA ARG A 147 -7.57 -0.82 6.24
C ARG A 147 -8.12 0.54 5.88
N TRP A 148 -7.24 1.42 5.46
CA TRP A 148 -7.55 2.78 5.06
C TRP A 148 -7.59 2.84 3.54
N ALA A 149 -8.64 3.38 2.96
CA ALA A 149 -8.57 3.80 1.57
C ALA A 149 -7.61 4.98 1.46
N ASN A 150 -6.95 5.12 0.33
CA ASN A 150 -5.96 6.17 0.09
C ASN A 150 -6.56 7.60 0.13
N TYR A 151 -7.86 7.71 0.28
CA TYR A 151 -8.59 8.97 0.27
C TYR A 151 -9.32 9.18 1.57
N PRO A 152 -8.72 9.90 2.55
CA PRO A 152 -9.36 10.21 3.82
C PRO A 152 -10.62 11.05 3.67
N ALA A 153 -10.84 11.65 2.50
CA ALA A 153 -12.05 12.41 2.18
C ALA A 153 -13.23 11.54 1.73
N VAL A 154 -13.04 10.23 1.49
CA VAL A 154 -14.16 9.35 1.13
C VAL A 154 -15.09 9.18 2.33
N PRO A 155 -16.39 9.52 2.18
CA PRO A 155 -17.36 9.32 3.23
C PRO A 155 -17.39 7.85 3.70
N GLY A 156 -17.50 7.63 4.98
CA GLY A 156 -17.61 6.29 5.57
C GLY A 156 -16.29 5.60 5.93
N ILE A 157 -15.12 6.18 5.62
CA ILE A 157 -13.85 5.58 6.01
C ILE A 157 -13.70 5.55 7.53
N ALA A 158 -13.98 6.68 8.19
CA ALA A 158 -13.87 6.76 9.64
C ALA A 158 -14.86 5.82 10.34
N GLU A 159 -16.04 5.64 9.79
CA GLU A 159 -17.07 4.73 10.27
C GLU A 159 -16.70 3.27 10.07
N ASN A 160 -15.96 2.97 8.99
CA ASN A 160 -15.57 1.61 8.63
C ASN A 160 -14.36 1.08 9.41
N ILE A 161 -13.64 1.90 10.15
CA ILE A 161 -12.41 1.46 10.83
C ILE A 161 -12.67 0.37 11.87
N ASN A 162 -13.85 0.35 12.48
CA ASN A 162 -14.26 -0.64 13.47
C ASN A 162 -15.15 -1.75 12.86
N SER A 163 -15.23 -1.85 11.54
CA SER A 163 -15.96 -2.93 10.90
C SER A 163 -15.20 -4.26 11.01
N GLU A 164 -15.91 -5.38 10.93
CA GLU A 164 -15.31 -6.73 10.89
C GLU A 164 -14.25 -6.84 9.77
N TRP A 165 -14.51 -6.20 8.64
CA TRP A 165 -13.55 -6.14 7.53
C TRP A 165 -12.25 -5.43 7.91
N SER A 166 -12.33 -4.33 8.62
CA SER A 166 -11.17 -3.56 9.09
C SER A 166 -10.45 -4.31 10.21
N GLU A 167 -11.20 -4.90 11.13
CA GLU A 167 -10.67 -5.66 12.26
C GLU A 167 -9.87 -6.89 11.81
N ALA A 168 -10.38 -7.66 10.86
CA ALA A 168 -9.65 -8.78 10.28
C ALA A 168 -8.29 -8.37 9.69
N ARG A 169 -8.20 -7.17 9.12
CA ARG A 169 -6.95 -6.60 8.59
C ARG A 169 -6.03 -6.11 9.69
N LEU A 170 -6.59 -5.52 10.75
CA LEU A 170 -5.83 -5.15 11.94
C LEU A 170 -5.15 -6.37 12.55
N GLU A 171 -5.90 -7.46 12.75
CA GLU A 171 -5.35 -8.70 13.28
C GLU A 171 -4.25 -9.27 12.37
N SER A 172 -4.41 -9.18 11.07
CA SER A 172 -3.35 -9.59 10.13
C SER A 172 -2.09 -8.72 10.27
N TRP A 173 -2.22 -7.42 10.46
CA TRP A 173 -1.08 -6.53 10.75
C TRP A 173 -0.43 -6.87 12.09
N VAL A 174 -1.21 -7.06 13.14
CA VAL A 174 -0.70 -7.48 14.46
C VAL A 174 0.12 -8.76 14.31
N LYS A 175 -0.43 -9.77 13.64
CA LYS A 175 0.25 -11.04 13.39
C LYS A 175 1.58 -10.87 12.63
N THR A 176 1.62 -9.99 11.65
CA THR A 176 2.86 -9.68 10.92
C THR A 176 3.90 -9.03 11.86
N CYS A 177 3.48 -8.06 12.66
CA CYS A 177 4.38 -7.36 13.59
C CYS A 177 4.92 -8.29 14.69
N THR A 178 4.10 -9.23 15.16
CA THR A 178 4.47 -10.16 16.26
C THR A 178 5.51 -11.20 15.87
N SER A 179 5.90 -11.28 14.60
CA SER A 179 7.08 -12.05 14.19
C SER A 179 8.39 -11.53 14.82
N CYS A 180 8.41 -10.27 15.26
CA CYS A 180 9.59 -9.61 15.86
C CYS A 180 9.25 -8.78 17.11
N HIS A 181 8.02 -8.30 17.24
CA HIS A 181 7.58 -7.42 18.32
C HIS A 181 6.57 -8.09 19.25
N SER A 182 6.43 -7.58 20.48
CA SER A 182 5.34 -8.02 21.35
C SER A 182 3.99 -7.58 20.78
N GLU A 183 2.95 -8.36 21.03
CA GLU A 183 1.59 -8.03 20.62
C GLU A 183 1.13 -6.67 21.17
N ARG A 184 1.47 -6.39 22.44
CA ARG A 184 1.17 -5.11 23.06
C ARG A 184 1.76 -3.95 22.26
N PHE A 185 3.03 -4.06 21.85
CA PHE A 185 3.66 -3.03 21.03
C PHE A 185 2.96 -2.88 19.67
N ALA A 186 2.69 -4.00 19.00
CA ALA A 186 2.05 -4.00 17.69
C ALA A 186 0.68 -3.32 17.73
N ARG A 187 -0.18 -3.71 18.68
CA ARG A 187 -1.51 -3.11 18.85
C ARG A 187 -1.44 -1.63 19.19
N SER A 188 -0.61 -1.25 20.14
CA SER A 188 -0.47 0.16 20.54
C SER A 188 0.02 1.04 19.41
N TYR A 189 0.95 0.53 18.59
CA TYR A 189 1.44 1.28 17.44
C TYR A 189 0.38 1.44 16.35
N LEU A 190 -0.34 0.37 16.01
CA LEU A 190 -1.41 0.42 15.02
C LEU A 190 -2.57 1.32 15.48
N GLU A 191 -2.93 1.26 16.76
CA GLU A 191 -3.93 2.16 17.33
C GLU A 191 -3.48 3.64 17.27
N PHE A 192 -2.20 3.91 17.52
CA PHE A 192 -1.64 5.25 17.37
C PHE A 192 -1.76 5.74 15.91
N MET A 193 -1.48 4.88 14.94
CA MET A 193 -1.64 5.20 13.51
C MET A 193 -3.10 5.50 13.16
N ASP A 194 -4.03 4.68 13.65
CA ASP A 194 -5.46 4.89 13.45
C ASP A 194 -5.94 6.23 14.03
N LYS A 195 -5.53 6.54 15.25
CA LYS A 195 -5.84 7.83 15.89
C LYS A 195 -5.29 9.02 15.10
N GLY A 196 -4.07 8.89 14.59
CA GLY A 196 -3.45 9.92 13.74
C GLY A 196 -4.26 10.17 12.47
N THR A 197 -4.68 9.10 11.80
CA THR A 197 -5.49 9.17 10.59
C THR A 197 -6.88 9.79 10.87
N LEU A 198 -7.56 9.32 11.91
CA LEU A 198 -8.87 9.86 12.32
C LEU A 198 -8.78 11.36 12.68
N HIS A 199 -7.71 11.75 13.36
CA HIS A 199 -7.49 13.16 13.68
C HIS A 199 -7.26 14.01 12.42
N GLY A 200 -6.51 13.50 11.44
CA GLY A 200 -6.32 14.13 10.14
C GLY A 200 -7.66 14.32 9.41
N ILE A 201 -8.48 13.27 9.33
CA ILE A 201 -9.81 13.31 8.71
C ILE A 201 -10.70 14.36 9.42
N ALA A 202 -10.70 14.39 10.73
CA ALA A 202 -11.50 15.35 11.50
C ALA A 202 -11.09 16.80 11.26
N LYS A 203 -9.80 17.05 10.98
CA LYS A 203 -9.32 18.40 10.64
C LYS A 203 -9.61 18.80 9.19
N TYR A 204 -9.72 17.84 8.31
CA TYR A 204 -10.01 18.08 6.89
C TYR A 204 -11.49 18.45 6.67
N LYS A 205 -12.40 17.87 7.46
CA LYS A 205 -13.85 18.18 7.45
C LYS A 205 -14.13 19.54 8.06
#